data_300077db30342f771504f3fd67fdf1af
#
_entry.id   300077db30342f771504f3fd67fdf1af
#
_cell.length_a   1.000
_cell.length_b   1.000
_cell.length_c   1.000
_cell.angle_alpha   90.00
_cell.angle_beta   90.00
_cell.angle_gamma   90.00
#
_symmetry.space_group_name_H-M   'P 1'
#
loop_
_entity.id
_entity.type
_entity.pdbx_description
1 polymer ?
#
loop_
_entity_poly.entity_id
_entity_poly.type
_entity_poly.pdbx_seq_one_letter_code
_entity_poly.pdbx_strand_id
1 'polypeptide(L)' 'MSLADLYRDNAADCAFLAERAEDDETRVAYLRMEGAWRTLANQQERLDTKRWKRPPK' A
#
# COMPACT_ATOMS: atom_id res chain seq x y z
N MET A 1 0.10 7.70 13.26
CA MET A 1 0.12 7.13 11.92
C MET A 1 -0.77 5.92 11.85
N SER A 2 -1.62 5.83 10.87
CA SER A 2 -2.53 4.70 10.78
C SER A 2 -1.85 3.55 10.04
N LEU A 3 -2.46 2.38 10.14
CA LEU A 3 -1.94 1.22 9.46
C LEU A 3 -1.98 1.42 7.95
N ALA A 4 -3.05 2.08 7.47
CA ALA A 4 -3.14 2.36 6.05
C ALA A 4 -1.99 3.26 5.59
N ASP A 5 -1.61 4.22 6.42
CA ASP A 5 -0.49 5.10 6.08
C ASP A 5 0.81 4.31 6.01
N LEU A 6 0.98 3.38 6.92
CA LEU A 6 2.16 2.55 6.91
C LEU A 6 2.23 1.72 5.65
N TYR A 7 1.10 1.16 5.23
CA TYR A 7 1.06 0.38 4.00
C TYR A 7 1.38 1.24 2.79
N ARG A 8 0.88 2.49 2.78
CA ARG A 8 1.17 3.39 1.67
C ARG A 8 2.65 3.75 1.63
N ASP A 9 3.26 3.92 2.79
CA ASP A 9 4.69 4.20 2.85
C ASP A 9 5.47 3.04 2.28
N ASN A 10 5.06 1.82 2.61
CA ASN A 10 5.72 0.65 2.06
C ASN A 10 5.55 0.57 0.55
N ALA A 11 4.38 0.95 0.05
CA ALA A 11 4.16 0.95 -1.39
C ALA A 11 5.06 1.97 -2.06
N ALA A 12 5.20 3.14 -1.45
CA ALA A 12 6.06 4.18 -2.01
C ALA A 12 7.51 3.73 -2.04
N ASP A 13 7.95 3.04 -1.00
CA ASP A 13 9.31 2.51 -0.95
C ASP A 13 9.52 1.50 -2.07
N CYS A 14 8.54 0.64 -2.30
CA CYS A 14 8.66 -0.35 -3.37
C CYS A 14 8.74 0.33 -4.73
N ALA A 15 7.95 1.38 -4.93
CA ALA A 15 7.98 2.11 -6.20
C ALA A 15 9.34 2.75 -6.40
N PHE A 16 9.89 3.32 -5.35
CA PHE A 16 11.20 3.93 -5.40
C PHE A 16 12.26 2.89 -5.77
N LEU A 17 12.21 1.72 -5.13
CA LEU A 17 13.16 0.67 -5.42
C LEU A 17 12.99 0.12 -6.83
N ALA A 18 11.76 0.08 -7.32
CA ALA A 18 11.51 -0.36 -8.68
C ALA A 18 12.19 0.57 -9.68
N GLU A 19 12.15 1.87 -9.42
CA GLU A 19 12.78 2.81 -10.31
C GLU A 19 14.28 2.67 -10.34
N ARG A 20 14.85 2.23 -9.24
CA ARG A 20 16.29 2.09 -9.15
C ARG A 20 16.77 0.69 -9.51
N ALA A 21 15.85 -0.22 -9.79
CA ALA A 21 16.23 -1.57 -10.13
C ALA A 21 16.97 -1.60 -11.45
N GLU A 22 18.03 -2.38 -11.50
CA GLU A 22 18.84 -2.44 -12.70
C GLU A 22 18.35 -3.42 -13.72
N ASP A 23 17.62 -4.42 -13.31
CA ASP A 23 17.11 -5.38 -14.26
C ASP A 23 15.59 -5.44 -14.18
N ASP A 24 14.99 -5.94 -15.25
CA ASP A 24 13.54 -5.96 -15.36
C ASP A 24 12.89 -6.88 -14.34
N GLU A 25 13.53 -7.99 -14.08
CA GLU A 25 13.00 -8.96 -13.16
C GLU A 25 12.83 -8.36 -11.77
N THR A 26 13.85 -7.68 -11.31
CA THR A 26 13.81 -7.03 -10.00
C THR A 26 12.76 -5.91 -10.01
N ARG A 27 12.70 -5.15 -11.08
CA ARG A 27 11.74 -4.06 -11.19
C ARG A 27 10.32 -4.59 -11.09
N VAL A 28 10.04 -5.66 -11.81
CA VAL A 28 8.70 -6.25 -11.81
C VAL A 28 8.35 -6.76 -10.40
N ALA A 29 9.32 -7.35 -9.71
CA ALA A 29 9.08 -7.84 -8.36
C ALA A 29 8.67 -6.68 -7.44
N TYR A 30 9.38 -5.55 -7.51
CA TYR A 30 9.03 -4.41 -6.67
C TYR A 30 7.70 -3.80 -7.06
N LEU A 31 7.39 -3.78 -8.35
CA LEU A 31 6.10 -3.25 -8.77
C LEU A 31 4.95 -4.11 -8.28
N ARG A 32 5.14 -5.40 -8.22
CA ARG A 32 4.13 -6.28 -7.69
C ARG A 32 3.94 -6.05 -6.20
N MET A 33 5.04 -5.85 -5.49
CA MET A 33 4.98 -5.56 -4.07
C MET A 33 4.27 -4.24 -3.84
N GLU A 34 4.55 -3.26 -4.67
CA GLU A 34 3.89 -1.97 -4.56
C GLU A 34 2.38 -2.15 -4.69
N GLY A 35 1.96 -2.91 -5.70
CA GLY A 35 0.54 -3.14 -5.91
C GLY A 35 -0.11 -3.83 -4.73
N ALA A 36 0.58 -4.81 -4.15
CA ALA A 36 0.06 -5.53 -3.01
C ALA A 36 -0.11 -4.60 -1.80
N TRP A 37 0.88 -3.75 -1.55
CA TRP A 37 0.80 -2.81 -0.44
C TRP A 37 -0.32 -1.81 -0.63
N ARG A 38 -0.52 -1.35 -1.86
CA ARG A 38 -1.60 -0.40 -2.14
C ARG A 38 -2.95 -1.04 -1.92
N THR A 39 -3.09 -2.30 -2.32
CA THR A 39 -4.33 -3.02 -2.10
C THR A 39 -4.62 -3.15 -0.62
N LEU A 40 -3.59 -3.50 0.16
CA LEU A 40 -3.76 -3.61 1.60
C LEU A 40 -4.13 -2.27 2.21
N ALA A 41 -3.51 -1.20 1.73
CA ALA A 41 -3.83 0.13 2.25
C ALA A 41 -5.29 0.49 1.99
N ASN A 42 -5.76 0.18 0.80
CA ASN A 42 -7.14 0.48 0.45
C ASN A 42 -8.11 -0.33 1.29
N GLN A 43 -7.80 -1.59 1.52
CA GLN A 43 -8.63 -2.43 2.35
C GLN A 43 -8.65 -1.95 3.78
N GLN A 44 -7.49 -1.58 4.29
CA GLN A 44 -7.41 -1.11 5.66
C GLN A 44 -8.17 0.20 5.83
N GLU A 45 -8.08 1.06 4.84
CA GLU A 45 -8.78 2.33 4.87
C GLU A 45 -10.29 2.12 4.89
N ARG A 46 -10.77 1.16 4.12
CA ARG A 46 -12.17 0.83 4.11
C ARG A 46 -12.61 0.31 5.45
N LEU A 47 -11.82 -0.54 6.08
CA LEU A 47 -12.14 -1.07 7.38
C LEU A 47 -12.15 0.04 8.43
N ASP A 48 -11.19 0.93 8.36
CA ASP A 48 -11.11 2.05 9.30
C ASP A 48 -12.32 2.96 9.15
N THR A 49 -12.70 3.23 7.92
CA THR A 49 -13.84 4.09 7.66
C THR A 49 -15.13 3.48 8.18
N LYS A 50 -15.30 2.20 7.96
CA LYS A 50 -16.45 1.53 8.46
C LYS A 50 -16.54 1.56 9.94
N ARG A 51 -15.44 1.33 10.61
CA ARG A 51 -15.38 1.33 12.02
C ARG A 51 -15.64 2.71 12.57
N TRP A 52 -15.08 3.70 11.92
CA TRP A 52 -15.11 5.07 12.33
C TRP A 52 -16.46 5.68 12.10
N LYS A 53 -17.08 5.40 10.98
CA LYS A 53 -18.32 5.93 10.66
C LYS A 53 -19.44 5.07 11.05
N ARG A 54 -19.63 4.81 12.23
CA ARG A 54 -20.63 4.05 12.69
C ARG A 54 -21.94 4.67 12.44
N PRO A 55 -22.93 4.01 12.01
CA PRO A 55 -24.23 4.61 11.75
C PRO A 55 -24.83 5.05 13.05
N PRO A 56 -25.41 6.17 13.02
CA PRO A 56 -26.01 6.67 14.22
C PRO A 56 -27.24 5.85 14.46
N LYS A 57 -27.58 5.56 15.43
CA LYS A 57 -28.62 4.73 15.65
C LYS A 57 -29.73 5.27 16.09
#